data_39ef189ca369a2b23641c53876ec75e9
#
_entry.id   39ef189ca369a2b23641c53876ec75e9
#
_cell.length_a   1.000
_cell.length_b   1.000
_cell.length_c   1.000
_cell.angle_alpha   90.00
_cell.angle_beta   90.00
_cell.angle_gamma   90.00
#
_symmetry.space_group_name_H-M   'P 1'
#
loop_
_entity.id
_entity.type
_entity.pdbx_description
1 polymer ?
#
loop_
_entity_poly.entity_id
_entity_poly.type
_entity_poly.pdbx_seq_one_letter_code
_entity_poly.pdbx_strand_id
1 'polypeptide(L)'
;MIALITGASSGIGKEMAKNLATRGVNLILVARRTERLLALKEEIVYNCPEIKVKTITADLSKEEQCFELYDRVKEYKIDFLFNNAGFGLYGPFLETDLKDELSMINVNIKAVHILTKLFLRDFAARNSGYILNTASVAGFMA
;
A
#
# COMPACT_ATOMS: atom_id res chain seq x y z
N MET A 1 -15.72 7.90 -2.91
CA MET A 1 -14.29 8.04 -2.55
C MET A 1 -13.53 6.78 -2.96
N ILE A 2 -12.24 6.91 -3.26
CA ILE A 2 -11.36 5.79 -3.63
C ILE A 2 -10.12 5.81 -2.74
N ALA A 3 -9.80 4.68 -2.12
CA ALA A 3 -8.59 4.48 -1.35
C ALA A 3 -7.63 3.50 -2.05
N LEU A 4 -6.35 3.88 -2.16
CA LEU A 4 -5.28 2.99 -2.57
C LEU A 4 -4.51 2.55 -1.31
N ILE A 5 -4.40 1.23 -1.12
CA ILE A 5 -3.76 0.63 0.06
C ILE A 5 -2.62 -0.26 -0.39
N THR A 6 -1.39 0.08 -0.02
CA THR A 6 -0.23 -0.78 -0.23
C THR A 6 -0.10 -1.79 0.91
N GLY A 7 0.46 -2.97 0.64
CA GLY A 7 0.55 -4.04 1.63
C GLY A 7 -0.80 -4.62 2.06
N ALA A 8 -1.82 -4.56 1.20
CA ALA A 8 -3.20 -4.94 1.52
C ALA A 8 -3.44 -6.45 1.70
N SER A 9 -2.47 -7.31 1.38
CA SER A 9 -2.68 -8.77 1.38
C SER A 9 -2.70 -9.44 2.75
N SER A 10 -2.40 -8.71 3.83
CA SER A 10 -2.35 -9.24 5.21
C SER A 10 -2.30 -8.14 6.26
N GLY A 11 -2.47 -8.51 7.53
CA GLY A 11 -2.27 -7.63 8.68
C GLY A 11 -3.09 -6.35 8.63
N ILE A 12 -2.48 -5.24 9.02
CA ILE A 12 -3.12 -3.92 9.13
C ILE A 12 -3.76 -3.49 7.80
N GLY A 13 -3.06 -3.66 6.67
CA GLY A 13 -3.58 -3.27 5.36
C GLY A 13 -4.84 -4.03 4.95
N LYS A 14 -4.93 -5.33 5.28
CA LYS A 14 -6.13 -6.15 5.04
C LYS A 14 -7.32 -5.65 5.87
N GLU A 15 -7.12 -5.45 7.16
CA GLU A 15 -8.19 -5.00 8.05
C GLU A 15 -8.63 -3.56 7.76
N MET A 16 -7.69 -2.70 7.36
CA MET A 16 -7.98 -1.35 6.88
C MET A 16 -8.86 -1.38 5.63
N ALA A 17 -8.57 -2.27 4.67
CA ALA A 17 -9.36 -2.41 3.45
C ALA A 17 -10.80 -2.81 3.77
N LYS A 18 -11.01 -3.79 4.66
CA LYS A 18 -12.35 -4.22 5.09
C LYS A 18 -13.11 -3.08 5.78
N ASN A 19 -12.46 -2.38 6.70
CA ASN A 19 -13.08 -1.27 7.43
C ASN A 19 -13.49 -0.11 6.50
N LEU A 20 -12.67 0.22 5.51
CA LEU A 20 -13.00 1.25 4.53
C LEU A 20 -14.15 0.82 3.60
N ALA A 21 -14.21 -0.46 3.23
CA ALA A 21 -15.32 -1.00 2.44
C ALA A 21 -16.67 -0.83 3.16
N THR A 22 -16.75 -1.16 4.45
CA THR A 22 -17.97 -0.97 5.25
C THR A 22 -18.41 0.50 5.39
N ARG A 23 -17.50 1.44 5.09
CA ARG A 23 -17.75 2.89 5.07
C ARG A 23 -18.06 3.44 3.68
N GLY A 24 -18.28 2.58 2.70
CA GLY A 24 -18.65 3.00 1.34
C GLY A 24 -17.48 3.49 0.48
N VAL A 25 -16.23 3.12 0.81
CA VAL A 25 -15.04 3.55 0.08
C VAL A 25 -14.63 2.47 -0.92
N ASN A 26 -14.51 2.82 -2.20
CA ASN A 26 -13.96 1.95 -3.24
C ASN A 26 -12.46 1.75 -3.03
N LEU A 27 -11.94 0.60 -3.43
CA LEU A 27 -10.60 0.18 -3.05
C LEU A 27 -9.71 -0.16 -4.25
N ILE A 28 -8.46 0.25 -4.18
CA ILE A 28 -7.36 -0.28 -4.99
C ILE A 28 -6.38 -0.94 -4.02
N LEU A 29 -6.31 -2.27 -4.08
CA LEU A 29 -5.51 -3.10 -3.19
C LEU A 29 -4.21 -3.48 -3.88
N VAL A 30 -3.08 -3.17 -3.26
CA VAL A 30 -1.74 -3.39 -3.83
C VAL A 30 -0.91 -4.28 -2.92
N ALA A 31 -0.36 -5.37 -3.45
CA ALA A 31 0.60 -6.24 -2.77
C ALA A 31 1.30 -7.17 -3.77
N ARG A 32 2.30 -7.93 -3.29
CA ARG A 32 3.04 -8.91 -4.10
C ARG A 32 2.27 -10.22 -4.34
N ARG A 33 1.41 -10.62 -3.40
CA ARG A 33 0.71 -11.91 -3.39
C ARG A 33 -0.67 -11.78 -4.04
N THR A 34 -0.74 -12.06 -5.34
CA THR A 34 -1.96 -11.94 -6.15
C THR A 34 -3.13 -12.73 -5.58
N GLU A 35 -2.92 -13.99 -5.21
CA GLU A 35 -3.95 -14.87 -4.69
C GLU A 35 -4.62 -14.31 -3.42
N ARG A 36 -3.80 -13.75 -2.51
CA ARG A 36 -4.33 -13.13 -1.30
C ARG A 36 -5.11 -11.83 -1.57
N LEU A 37 -4.71 -11.07 -2.59
CA LEU A 37 -5.47 -9.90 -3.02
C LEU A 37 -6.82 -10.28 -3.61
N LEU A 38 -6.85 -11.34 -4.42
CA LEU A 38 -8.10 -11.84 -5.02
C LEU A 38 -9.05 -12.38 -3.96
N ALA A 39 -8.55 -13.20 -3.02
CA ALA A 39 -9.35 -13.69 -1.91
C ALA A 39 -9.92 -12.55 -1.05
N LEU A 40 -9.11 -11.52 -0.75
CA LEU A 40 -9.59 -10.35 -0.02
C LEU A 40 -10.65 -9.56 -0.82
N LYS A 41 -10.46 -9.41 -2.13
CA LYS A 41 -11.46 -8.79 -3.00
C LYS A 41 -12.78 -9.55 -2.96
N GLU A 42 -12.75 -10.87 -3.08
CA GLU A 42 -13.96 -11.71 -3.01
C GLU A 42 -14.67 -11.56 -1.67
N GLU A 43 -13.91 -11.60 -0.57
CA GLU A 43 -14.44 -11.39 0.79
C GLU A 43 -15.12 -10.02 0.94
N ILE A 44 -14.46 -8.94 0.43
CA ILE A 44 -15.02 -7.59 0.52
C ILE A 44 -16.27 -7.45 -0.35
N VAL A 45 -16.24 -7.92 -1.60
CA VAL A 45 -17.38 -7.81 -2.51
C VAL A 45 -18.59 -8.63 -2.02
N TYR A 46 -18.34 -9.77 -1.38
CA TYR A 46 -19.40 -10.57 -0.76
C TYR A 46 -20.10 -9.81 0.39
N ASN A 47 -19.35 -9.13 1.24
CA ASN A 47 -19.89 -8.40 2.39
C ASN A 47 -20.39 -6.98 2.07
N CYS A 48 -19.83 -6.37 1.01
CA CYS A 48 -20.14 -5.00 0.59
C CYS A 48 -20.27 -4.96 -0.95
N PRO A 49 -21.38 -5.49 -1.52
CA PRO A 49 -21.51 -5.70 -2.97
C PRO A 49 -21.50 -4.41 -3.80
N GLU A 50 -21.79 -3.26 -3.19
CA GLU A 50 -21.77 -1.94 -3.82
C GLU A 50 -20.34 -1.38 -4.00
N ILE A 51 -19.35 -1.97 -3.33
CA ILE A 51 -17.97 -1.47 -3.35
C ILE A 51 -17.19 -2.02 -4.54
N LYS A 52 -16.57 -1.13 -5.28
CA LYS A 52 -15.66 -1.50 -6.37
C LYS A 52 -14.27 -1.77 -5.82
N VAL A 53 -13.77 -2.98 -6.05
CA VAL A 53 -12.43 -3.40 -5.61
C VAL A 53 -11.57 -3.75 -6.82
N LYS A 54 -10.48 -3.02 -7.02
CA LYS A 54 -9.42 -3.32 -7.97
C LYS A 54 -8.21 -3.88 -7.24
N THR A 55 -7.59 -4.92 -7.79
CA THR A 55 -6.34 -5.48 -7.28
C THR A 55 -5.20 -5.19 -8.23
N ILE A 56 -4.04 -4.86 -7.70
CA ILE A 56 -2.81 -4.63 -8.47
C ILE A 56 -1.67 -5.39 -7.80
N THR A 57 -1.11 -6.35 -8.52
CA THR A 57 0.11 -7.02 -8.08
C THR A 57 1.30 -6.12 -8.38
N ALA A 58 2.08 -5.80 -7.35
CA ALA A 58 3.31 -5.02 -7.46
C ALA A 58 4.29 -5.38 -6.33
N ASP A 59 5.56 -5.45 -6.69
CA ASP A 59 6.68 -5.55 -5.74
C ASP A 59 7.31 -4.17 -5.55
N LEU A 60 6.93 -3.51 -4.45
CA LEU A 60 7.38 -2.15 -4.14
C LEU A 60 8.84 -2.07 -3.67
N SER A 61 9.56 -3.20 -3.56
CA SER A 61 11.02 -3.19 -3.42
C SER A 61 11.73 -2.77 -4.72
N LYS A 62 11.00 -2.80 -5.83
CA LYS A 62 11.48 -2.40 -7.16
C LYS A 62 10.95 -1.02 -7.49
N GLU A 63 11.86 -0.08 -7.69
CA GLU A 63 11.54 1.33 -7.95
C GLU A 63 10.62 1.50 -9.15
N GLU A 64 10.90 0.78 -10.24
CA GLU A 64 10.14 0.83 -11.49
C GLU A 64 8.66 0.48 -11.23
N GLN A 65 8.39 -0.50 -10.37
CA GLN A 65 7.02 -0.90 -10.05
C GLN A 65 6.26 0.12 -9.21
N CYS A 66 6.96 1.01 -8.50
CA CYS A 66 6.31 2.16 -7.85
C CYS A 66 5.80 3.17 -8.88
N PHE A 67 6.58 3.46 -9.92
CA PHE A 67 6.16 4.35 -11.02
C PHE A 67 5.06 3.70 -11.86
N GLU A 68 5.20 2.42 -12.22
CA GLU A 68 4.18 1.66 -12.94
C GLU A 68 2.85 1.61 -12.17
N LEU A 69 2.89 1.44 -10.84
CA LEU A 69 1.71 1.49 -10.01
C LEU A 69 1.00 2.83 -10.17
N TYR A 70 1.74 3.93 -10.02
CA TYR A 70 1.16 5.27 -10.19
C TYR A 70 0.55 5.45 -11.57
N ASP A 71 1.27 5.09 -12.64
CA ASP A 71 0.79 5.21 -14.03
C ASP A 71 -0.50 4.41 -14.29
N ARG A 72 -0.65 3.25 -13.66
CA ARG A 72 -1.86 2.41 -13.76
C ARG A 72 -3.09 2.99 -13.05
N VAL A 73 -2.89 3.96 -12.17
CA VAL A 73 -3.97 4.49 -11.32
C VAL A 73 -4.12 6.00 -11.41
N LYS A 74 -3.26 6.74 -12.08
CA LYS A 74 -3.28 8.21 -12.16
C LYS A 74 -4.57 8.79 -12.73
N GLU A 75 -5.27 8.04 -13.59
CA GLU A 75 -6.57 8.44 -14.14
C GLU A 75 -7.73 8.27 -13.14
N TYR A 76 -7.51 7.53 -12.04
CA TYR A 76 -8.49 7.43 -10.97
C TYR A 76 -8.35 8.63 -10.02
N LYS A 77 -9.47 9.20 -9.62
CA LYS A 77 -9.48 10.22 -8.58
C LYS A 77 -9.28 9.55 -7.21
N ILE A 78 -8.01 9.21 -6.90
CA ILE A 78 -7.67 8.65 -5.59
C ILE A 78 -7.86 9.70 -4.52
N ASP A 79 -8.66 9.42 -3.49
CA ASP A 79 -8.89 10.33 -2.36
C ASP A 79 -7.95 10.05 -1.19
N PHE A 80 -7.57 8.78 -1.00
CA PHE A 80 -6.72 8.33 0.10
C PHE A 80 -5.57 7.47 -0.41
N LEU A 81 -4.34 7.82 -0.04
CA LEU A 81 -3.16 6.97 -0.18
C LEU A 81 -2.78 6.42 1.19
N PHE A 82 -2.80 5.09 1.33
CA PHE A 82 -2.30 4.39 2.52
C PHE A 82 -0.98 3.70 2.19
N ASN A 83 0.13 4.30 2.59
CA ASN A 83 1.45 3.69 2.56
C ASN A 83 1.58 2.76 3.77
N ASN A 84 1.15 1.51 3.57
CA ASN A 84 1.15 0.50 4.62
C ASN A 84 2.06 -0.69 4.30
N ALA A 85 2.51 -0.85 3.05
CA ALA A 85 3.47 -1.88 2.71
C ALA A 85 4.78 -1.69 3.49
N GLY A 86 5.24 -2.77 4.13
CA GLY A 86 6.47 -2.78 4.90
C GLY A 86 6.73 -4.15 5.50
N PHE A 87 7.96 -4.40 5.89
CA PHE A 87 8.36 -5.58 6.65
C PHE A 87 9.60 -5.26 7.48
N GLY A 88 9.89 -6.10 8.47
CA GLY A 88 11.08 -6.02 9.30
C GLY A 88 11.95 -7.26 9.14
N LEU A 89 13.22 -7.13 9.45
CA LEU A 89 14.19 -8.21 9.60
C LEU A 89 14.59 -8.30 11.06
N TYR A 90 14.81 -9.52 11.52
CA TYR A 90 15.28 -9.81 12.87
C TYR A 90 16.57 -10.60 12.80
N GLY A 91 17.49 -10.30 13.69
CA GLY A 91 18.76 -10.99 13.83
C GLY A 91 19.91 -10.01 14.11
N PRO A 92 21.09 -10.55 14.51
CA PRO A 92 22.30 -9.74 14.61
C PRO A 92 22.66 -9.13 13.25
N PHE A 93 23.01 -7.86 13.21
CA PHE A 93 23.30 -7.13 11.98
C PHE A 93 24.37 -7.80 11.09
N LEU A 94 25.33 -8.48 11.72
CA LEU A 94 26.39 -9.21 10.98
C LEU A 94 25.89 -10.50 10.30
N GLU A 95 24.70 -10.99 10.65
CA GLU A 95 24.16 -12.26 10.16
C GLU A 95 23.01 -12.07 9.17
N THR A 96 22.43 -10.88 9.11
CA THR A 96 21.35 -10.57 8.16
C THR A 96 21.89 -10.42 6.74
N ASP A 97 21.09 -10.84 5.75
CA ASP A 97 21.49 -10.74 4.35
C ASP A 97 21.34 -9.29 3.85
N LEU A 98 22.40 -8.72 3.31
CA LEU A 98 22.41 -7.35 2.79
C LEU A 98 21.32 -7.10 1.73
N LYS A 99 21.01 -8.10 0.91
CA LYS A 99 19.96 -7.98 -0.12
C LYS A 99 18.58 -7.83 0.52
N ASP A 100 18.32 -8.55 1.61
CA ASP A 100 17.05 -8.44 2.34
C ASP A 100 16.95 -7.09 3.06
N GLU A 101 18.05 -6.60 3.64
CA GLU A 101 18.12 -5.25 4.23
C GLU A 101 17.83 -4.16 3.21
N LEU A 102 18.47 -4.23 2.04
CA LEU A 102 18.22 -3.28 0.95
C LEU A 102 16.78 -3.37 0.44
N SER A 103 16.23 -4.58 0.36
CA SER A 103 14.82 -4.77 0.01
C SER A 103 13.88 -4.13 1.04
N MET A 104 14.18 -4.27 2.33
CA MET A 104 13.44 -3.62 3.41
C MET A 104 13.50 -2.09 3.30
N ILE A 105 14.67 -1.51 3.09
CA ILE A 105 14.84 -0.07 2.88
C ILE A 105 14.05 0.40 1.67
N ASN A 106 14.10 -0.34 0.58
CA ASN A 106 13.36 -0.01 -0.64
C ASN A 106 11.85 0.04 -0.41
N VAL A 107 11.28 -0.94 0.31
CA VAL A 107 9.83 -0.96 0.59
C VAL A 107 9.45 0.06 1.66
N ASN A 108 10.16 0.09 2.79
CA ASN A 108 9.74 0.88 3.96
C ASN A 108 10.03 2.38 3.80
N ILE A 109 11.00 2.74 2.96
CA ILE A 109 11.45 4.14 2.81
C ILE A 109 11.26 4.61 1.36
N LYS A 110 11.93 3.97 0.41
CA LYS A 110 11.98 4.47 -0.97
C LYS A 110 10.62 4.46 -1.66
N ALA A 111 9.87 3.35 -1.54
CA ALA A 111 8.51 3.25 -2.10
C ALA A 111 7.56 4.27 -1.47
N VAL A 112 7.61 4.44 -0.14
CA VAL A 112 6.81 5.45 0.56
C VAL A 112 7.13 6.85 0.04
N HIS A 113 8.41 7.17 -0.11
CA HIS A 113 8.84 8.48 -0.64
C HIS A 113 8.34 8.72 -2.07
N ILE A 114 8.52 7.75 -2.97
CA ILE A 114 8.10 7.86 -4.38
C ILE A 114 6.59 8.03 -4.48
N LEU A 115 5.82 7.13 -3.88
CA LEU A 115 4.36 7.17 -3.96
C LEU A 115 3.80 8.44 -3.32
N THR A 116 4.31 8.83 -2.14
CA THR A 116 3.94 10.09 -1.50
C THR A 116 4.19 11.27 -2.43
N LYS A 117 5.35 11.36 -3.07
CA LYS A 117 5.71 12.47 -3.96
C LYS A 117 4.80 12.55 -5.17
N LEU A 118 4.48 11.41 -5.79
CA LEU A 118 3.65 11.35 -6.99
C LEU A 118 2.19 11.73 -6.66
N PHE A 119 1.59 11.08 -5.67
CA PHE A 119 0.20 11.35 -5.29
C PHE A 119 -0.01 12.74 -4.68
N LEU A 120 0.98 13.24 -3.93
CA LEU A 120 0.89 14.58 -3.34
C LEU A 120 0.80 15.68 -4.41
N ARG A 121 1.45 15.50 -5.57
CA ARG A 121 1.30 16.43 -6.70
C ARG A 121 -0.15 16.50 -7.19
N ASP A 122 -0.81 15.35 -7.34
CA ASP A 122 -2.20 15.31 -7.77
C ASP A 122 -3.14 15.89 -6.70
N PHE A 123 -2.88 15.56 -5.43
CA PHE A 123 -3.67 16.05 -4.31
C PHE A 123 -3.54 17.56 -4.15
N ALA A 124 -2.34 18.10 -4.30
CA ALA A 124 -2.09 19.53 -4.27
C ALA A 124 -2.76 20.26 -5.45
N ALA A 125 -2.63 19.71 -6.68
CA ALA A 125 -3.21 20.31 -7.87
C ALA A 125 -4.75 20.46 -7.81
N ARG A 126 -5.44 19.54 -7.10
CA ARG A 126 -6.90 19.58 -6.92
C ARG A 126 -7.34 20.05 -5.53
N ASN A 127 -6.40 20.45 -4.68
CA ASN A 127 -6.63 20.86 -3.29
C ASN A 127 -7.47 19.84 -2.49
N SER A 128 -7.26 18.53 -2.72
CA SER A 128 -8.03 17.44 -2.11
C SER A 128 -7.26 16.13 -2.13
N GLY A 129 -7.20 15.44 -1.01
CA GLY A 129 -6.60 14.12 -0.83
C GLY A 129 -5.96 13.98 0.54
N TYR A 130 -5.77 12.72 0.95
CA TYR A 130 -5.18 12.36 2.25
C TYR A 130 -4.11 11.30 2.08
N ILE A 131 -3.03 11.43 2.83
CA ILE A 131 -1.96 10.43 2.89
C ILE A 131 -1.84 9.94 4.33
N LEU A 132 -1.85 8.62 4.50
CA LEU A 132 -1.57 7.97 5.77
C LEU A 132 -0.37 7.06 5.59
N ASN A 133 0.62 7.19 6.47
CA ASN A 133 1.79 6.32 6.52
C ASN A 133 1.71 5.45 7.78
N THR A 134 1.75 4.13 7.61
CA THR A 134 1.86 3.19 8.73
C THR A 134 3.31 3.22 9.22
N ALA A 135 3.50 3.76 10.43
CA ALA A 135 4.79 3.75 11.11
C ALA A 135 4.99 2.46 11.92
N SER A 136 6.09 2.35 12.64
CA SER A 136 6.38 1.21 13.50
C SER A 136 6.93 1.66 14.85
N VAL A 137 6.57 0.93 15.89
CA VAL A 137 7.19 1.07 17.22
C VAL A 137 8.68 0.73 17.20
N ALA A 138 9.12 -0.04 16.19
CA ALA A 138 10.54 -0.36 16.00
C ALA A 138 11.41 0.89 15.78
N GLY A 139 10.83 2.02 15.35
CA GLY A 139 11.53 3.30 15.25
C GLY A 139 11.96 3.90 16.61
N PHE A 140 11.46 3.35 17.72
CA PHE A 140 11.79 3.75 19.10
C PHE A 140 12.55 2.68 19.87
N MET A 141 12.84 1.55 19.24
CA MET A 141 13.60 0.45 19.84
C MET A 141 15.06 0.58 19.42
N ALA A 142 15.95 0.42 20.40
CA ALA A 142 17.39 0.34 20.16
C ALA A 142 17.77 -1.01 19.53
#